data_60445d8ea348e328e603f34142899dec
#
_entry.id   60445d8ea348e328e603f34142899dec
#
_cell.length_a   1.000
_cell.length_b   1.000
_cell.length_c   1.000
_cell.angle_alpha   90.00
_cell.angle_beta   90.00
_cell.angle_gamma   90.00
#
_symmetry.space_group_name_H-M   'P 1'
#
loop_
_entity.id
_entity.type
_entity.pdbx_description
1 polymer ?
#
loop_
_entity_poly.entity_id
_entity_poly.type
_entity_poly.pdbx_seq_one_letter_code
_entity_poly.pdbx_strand_id
1 'polypeptide(L)'
;TKWVNEGARRLHLVDLNGAFEGKPVNADCVNKITQAFPEIPIQIGGGIRDLNIANTYIEVGISYLIIGTMAVTHPEFVIELCREFPGKIIVGLDANNGLVATDGWAKQTDINAVDLSKKFEQDGVSSIIYTDIARDGMLQGVNVMA
;
A
#
# COMPACT_ATOMS: atom_id res chain seq x y z
N THR A 1 -12.86 -14.88 -6.54
CA THR A 1 -14.19 -15.46 -6.19
C THR A 1 -14.20 -16.07 -4.80
N LYS A 2 -13.25 -16.92 -4.42
CA LYS A 2 -13.25 -17.59 -3.11
C LYS A 2 -13.44 -16.60 -1.96
N TRP A 3 -12.55 -15.64 -1.81
CA TRP A 3 -12.58 -14.68 -0.69
C TRP A 3 -13.84 -13.83 -0.66
N VAL A 4 -14.35 -13.44 -1.84
CA VAL A 4 -15.60 -12.67 -1.94
C VAL A 4 -16.79 -13.51 -1.49
N ASN A 5 -16.85 -14.77 -1.91
CA ASN A 5 -17.90 -15.70 -1.48
C ASN A 5 -17.85 -16.02 0.03
N GLU A 6 -16.66 -15.90 0.63
CA GLU A 6 -16.46 -16.03 2.08
C GLU A 6 -16.70 -14.71 2.85
N GLY A 7 -17.16 -13.65 2.17
CA GLY A 7 -17.60 -12.41 2.78
C GLY A 7 -16.55 -11.28 2.81
N ALA A 8 -15.50 -11.36 1.99
CA ALA A 8 -14.55 -10.26 1.86
C ALA A 8 -15.27 -8.99 1.38
N ARG A 9 -15.07 -7.88 2.09
CA ARG A 9 -15.64 -6.55 1.78
C ARG A 9 -14.61 -5.59 1.18
N ARG A 10 -13.35 -5.97 1.12
CA ARG A 10 -12.24 -5.25 0.49
C ARG A 10 -11.18 -6.27 0.07
N LEU A 11 -10.60 -6.08 -1.10
CA LEU A 11 -9.50 -6.91 -1.58
C LEU A 11 -8.19 -6.13 -1.48
N HIS A 12 -7.14 -6.79 -1.02
CA HIS A 12 -5.78 -6.27 -1.00
C HIS A 12 -4.96 -7.05 -2.03
N LEU A 13 -4.41 -6.34 -3.00
CA LEU A 13 -3.55 -6.86 -4.05
C LEU A 13 -2.12 -6.35 -3.87
N VAL A 14 -1.15 -7.18 -4.23
CA VAL A 14 0.26 -6.77 -4.30
C VAL A 14 0.80 -7.14 -5.68
N ASP A 15 1.22 -6.15 -6.46
CA ASP A 15 1.96 -6.38 -7.69
C ASP A 15 3.44 -6.64 -7.37
N LEU A 16 3.76 -7.90 -7.09
CA LEU A 16 5.12 -8.31 -6.74
C LEU A 16 6.11 -8.04 -7.88
N ASN A 17 5.72 -8.29 -9.13
CA ASN A 17 6.55 -7.98 -10.28
C ASN A 17 6.74 -6.47 -10.43
N GLY A 18 5.66 -5.69 -10.26
CA GLY A 18 5.71 -4.23 -10.26
C GLY A 18 6.63 -3.68 -9.19
N ALA A 19 6.66 -4.29 -8.01
CA ALA A 19 7.56 -3.89 -6.91
C ALA A 19 9.03 -3.98 -7.33
N PHE A 20 9.43 -5.02 -8.09
CA PHE A 20 10.79 -5.18 -8.60
C PHE A 20 11.07 -4.30 -9.82
N GLU A 21 10.17 -4.33 -10.82
CA GLU A 21 10.39 -3.70 -12.11
C GLU A 21 10.05 -2.19 -12.13
N GLY A 22 9.32 -1.71 -11.12
CA GLY A 22 8.90 -0.29 -11.04
C GLY A 22 7.94 0.12 -12.15
N LYS A 23 7.11 -0.80 -12.64
CA LYS A 23 6.06 -0.57 -13.65
C LYS A 23 4.89 -1.52 -13.39
N PRO A 24 3.66 -1.21 -13.84
CA PRO A 24 2.45 -2.01 -13.57
C PRO A 24 2.41 -3.27 -14.45
N VAL A 25 3.23 -4.28 -14.12
CA VAL A 25 3.37 -5.51 -14.92
C VAL A 25 2.06 -6.30 -14.99
N ASN A 26 1.29 -6.30 -13.90
CA ASN A 26 0.07 -7.09 -13.78
C ASN A 26 -1.22 -6.27 -14.01
N ALA A 27 -1.14 -5.09 -14.64
CA ALA A 27 -2.29 -4.21 -14.85
C ALA A 27 -3.49 -4.90 -15.54
N ASP A 28 -3.25 -5.76 -16.53
CA ASP A 28 -4.32 -6.53 -17.20
C ASP A 28 -5.02 -7.52 -16.26
N CYS A 29 -4.27 -8.16 -15.37
CA CYS A 29 -4.82 -9.06 -14.36
C CYS A 29 -5.66 -8.26 -13.34
N VAL A 30 -5.14 -7.14 -12.90
CA VAL A 30 -5.83 -6.21 -11.99
C VAL A 30 -7.14 -5.73 -12.61
N ASN A 31 -7.13 -5.30 -13.88
CA ASN A 31 -8.32 -4.87 -14.60
C ASN A 31 -9.41 -5.98 -14.65
N LYS A 32 -9.02 -7.22 -14.91
CA LYS A 32 -9.97 -8.34 -14.88
C LYS A 32 -10.59 -8.56 -13.49
N ILE A 33 -9.82 -8.33 -12.43
CA ILE A 33 -10.31 -8.45 -11.06
C ILE A 33 -11.29 -7.31 -10.74
N THR A 34 -10.96 -6.06 -11.08
CA THR A 34 -11.84 -4.91 -10.84
C THR A 34 -13.16 -5.04 -11.60
N GLN A 35 -13.11 -5.48 -12.85
CA GLN A 35 -14.32 -5.75 -13.66
C GLN A 35 -15.19 -6.89 -13.09
N ALA A 36 -14.57 -7.92 -12.52
CA ALA A 36 -15.29 -9.05 -11.95
C ALA A 36 -15.96 -8.72 -10.60
N PHE A 37 -15.49 -7.69 -9.89
CA PHE A 37 -15.97 -7.29 -8.57
C PHE A 37 -16.13 -5.77 -8.43
N PRO A 38 -16.99 -5.13 -9.25
CA PRO A 38 -17.11 -3.68 -9.29
C PRO A 38 -17.61 -3.06 -7.97
N GLU A 39 -18.34 -3.84 -7.16
CA GLU A 39 -18.88 -3.38 -5.88
C GLU A 39 -17.91 -3.53 -4.70
N ILE A 40 -16.76 -4.19 -4.92
CA ILE A 40 -15.80 -4.44 -3.83
C ILE A 40 -14.61 -3.48 -3.98
N PRO A 41 -14.38 -2.62 -2.99
CA PRO A 41 -13.19 -1.77 -3.00
C PRO A 41 -11.91 -2.59 -3.06
N ILE A 42 -11.03 -2.25 -3.99
CA ILE A 42 -9.75 -2.93 -4.18
C ILE A 42 -8.62 -1.96 -3.90
N GLN A 43 -7.69 -2.38 -3.07
CA GLN A 43 -6.45 -1.64 -2.80
C GLN A 43 -5.26 -2.41 -3.37
N ILE A 44 -4.30 -1.69 -3.94
CA ILE A 44 -3.11 -2.29 -4.53
C ILE A 44 -1.83 -1.60 -4.06
N GLY A 45 -0.82 -2.41 -3.77
CA GLY A 45 0.56 -1.97 -3.54
C GLY A 45 1.53 -2.68 -4.47
N GLY A 46 2.75 -2.18 -4.52
CA GLY A 46 3.85 -2.73 -5.32
C GLY A 46 4.20 -1.87 -6.53
N GLY A 47 5.38 -1.27 -6.49
CA GLY A 47 5.99 -0.58 -7.63
C GLY A 47 5.40 0.78 -8.04
N ILE A 48 4.56 1.39 -7.23
CA ILE A 48 4.01 2.73 -7.51
C ILE A 48 5.08 3.77 -7.19
N ARG A 49 5.73 4.30 -8.23
CA ARG A 49 6.90 5.20 -8.12
C ARG A 49 6.71 6.54 -8.82
N ASP A 50 5.66 6.70 -9.61
CA ASP A 50 5.32 7.95 -10.30
C ASP A 50 3.80 8.07 -10.53
N LEU A 51 3.37 9.26 -10.94
CA LEU A 51 1.96 9.56 -11.22
C LEU A 51 1.36 8.73 -12.38
N ASN A 52 2.16 8.36 -13.38
CA ASN A 52 1.65 7.59 -14.52
C ASN A 52 1.26 6.18 -14.09
N ILE A 53 2.09 5.55 -13.24
CA ILE A 53 1.78 4.24 -12.66
C ILE A 53 0.53 4.34 -11.76
N ALA A 54 0.47 5.35 -10.91
CA ALA A 54 -0.69 5.61 -10.06
C ALA A 54 -1.97 5.75 -10.89
N ASN A 55 -1.93 6.58 -11.93
CA ASN A 55 -3.05 6.81 -12.83
C ASN A 55 -3.49 5.51 -13.54
N THR A 56 -2.54 4.71 -14.03
CA THR A 56 -2.83 3.41 -14.67
C THR A 56 -3.67 2.52 -13.76
N TYR A 57 -3.34 2.41 -12.48
CA TYR A 57 -4.13 1.60 -11.54
C TYR A 57 -5.49 2.22 -11.23
N ILE A 58 -5.58 3.53 -11.11
CA ILE A 58 -6.88 4.22 -10.92
C ILE A 58 -7.79 4.01 -12.13
N GLU A 59 -7.27 4.13 -13.35
CA GLU A 59 -8.03 3.95 -14.59
C GLU A 59 -8.58 2.52 -14.75
N VAL A 60 -7.87 1.50 -14.28
CA VAL A 60 -8.37 0.12 -14.29
C VAL A 60 -9.31 -0.21 -13.12
N GLY A 61 -9.71 0.80 -12.32
CA GLY A 61 -10.75 0.66 -11.29
C GLY A 61 -10.24 0.35 -9.89
N ILE A 62 -8.97 0.55 -9.59
CA ILE A 62 -8.45 0.45 -8.22
C ILE A 62 -9.01 1.59 -7.36
N SER A 63 -9.49 1.24 -6.17
CA SER A 63 -10.08 2.19 -5.23
C SER A 63 -9.03 2.92 -4.39
N TYR A 64 -7.95 2.23 -4.03
CA TYR A 64 -6.88 2.79 -3.18
C TYR A 64 -5.49 2.32 -3.63
N LEU A 65 -4.54 3.25 -3.60
CA LEU A 65 -3.12 3.01 -3.87
C LEU A 65 -2.35 2.92 -2.56
N ILE A 66 -1.52 1.88 -2.41
CA ILE A 66 -0.70 1.69 -1.22
C ILE A 66 0.75 2.05 -1.58
N ILE A 67 1.27 3.06 -0.91
CA ILE A 67 2.62 3.57 -1.11
C ILE A 67 3.50 3.08 0.05
N GLY A 68 4.49 2.25 -0.25
CA GLY A 68 5.44 1.71 0.71
C GLY A 68 6.77 2.49 0.72
N THR A 69 7.83 1.91 0.15
CA THR A 69 9.20 2.47 0.13
C THR A 69 9.24 3.95 -0.28
N MET A 70 8.47 4.37 -1.28
CA MET A 70 8.41 5.77 -1.72
C MET A 70 7.90 6.72 -0.62
N ALA A 71 7.04 6.27 0.27
CA ALA A 71 6.57 7.09 1.39
C ALA A 71 7.70 7.43 2.37
N VAL A 72 8.72 6.58 2.46
CA VAL A 72 9.87 6.78 3.33
C VAL A 72 10.98 7.57 2.64
N THR A 73 11.27 7.22 1.38
CA THR A 73 12.40 7.82 0.64
C THR A 73 12.05 9.14 -0.04
N HIS A 74 10.78 9.33 -0.43
CA HIS A 74 10.27 10.51 -1.16
C HIS A 74 8.89 10.90 -0.61
N PRO A 75 8.78 11.39 0.63
CA PRO A 75 7.49 11.70 1.26
C PRO A 75 6.69 12.78 0.50
N GLU A 76 7.38 13.67 -0.23
CA GLU A 76 6.76 14.67 -1.10
C GLU A 76 5.90 14.04 -2.21
N PHE A 77 6.27 12.87 -2.69
CA PHE A 77 5.47 12.11 -3.67
C PHE A 77 4.12 11.67 -3.10
N VAL A 78 4.06 11.31 -1.82
CA VAL A 78 2.78 10.98 -1.16
C VAL A 78 1.86 12.21 -1.11
N ILE A 79 2.42 13.38 -0.81
CA ILE A 79 1.66 14.65 -0.79
C ILE A 79 1.11 14.96 -2.19
N GLU A 80 1.93 14.78 -3.24
CA GLU A 80 1.50 14.95 -4.63
C GLU A 80 0.35 14.00 -4.99
N LEU A 81 0.48 12.72 -4.63
CA LEU A 81 -0.57 11.71 -4.85
C LEU A 81 -1.86 12.04 -4.08
N CYS A 82 -1.77 12.54 -2.84
CA CYS A 82 -2.95 12.94 -2.08
C CYS A 82 -3.70 14.12 -2.71
N ARG A 83 -2.99 15.02 -3.38
CA ARG A 83 -3.60 16.14 -4.12
C ARG A 83 -4.27 15.68 -5.41
N GLU A 84 -3.62 14.79 -6.16
CA GLU A 84 -4.12 14.27 -7.44
C GLU A 84 -5.27 13.26 -7.24
N PHE A 85 -5.18 12.41 -6.21
CA PHE A 85 -6.15 11.35 -5.91
C PHE A 85 -6.68 11.47 -4.48
N PRO A 86 -7.48 12.51 -4.15
CA PRO A 86 -7.96 12.74 -2.79
C PRO A 86 -8.70 11.54 -2.20
N GLY A 87 -8.33 11.15 -0.98
CA GLY A 87 -8.96 10.06 -0.25
C GLY A 87 -8.62 8.64 -0.78
N LYS A 88 -7.73 8.51 -1.77
CA LYS A 88 -7.38 7.22 -2.36
C LYS A 88 -5.99 6.72 -1.97
N ILE A 89 -5.22 7.49 -1.22
CA ILE A 89 -3.84 7.13 -0.87
C ILE A 89 -3.77 6.49 0.50
N ILE A 90 -3.14 5.34 0.56
CA ILE A 90 -2.81 4.60 1.77
C ILE A 90 -1.29 4.52 1.85
N VAL A 91 -0.72 4.70 3.04
CA VAL A 91 0.70 4.47 3.25
C VAL A 91 0.89 3.11 3.93
N GLY A 92 1.76 2.28 3.36
CA GLY A 92 2.21 1.02 3.94
C GLY A 92 3.52 1.22 4.69
N LEU A 93 3.54 0.92 5.99
CA LEU A 93 4.72 0.99 6.84
C LEU A 93 5.04 -0.40 7.39
N ASP A 94 6.09 -0.99 6.87
CA ASP A 94 6.65 -2.21 7.41
C ASP A 94 7.68 -1.84 8.48
N ALA A 95 7.56 -2.37 9.68
CA ALA A 95 8.43 -1.98 10.78
C ALA A 95 8.92 -3.18 11.61
N ASN A 96 10.12 -3.04 12.14
CA ASN A 96 10.69 -3.96 13.10
C ASN A 96 11.01 -3.18 14.38
N ASN A 97 10.45 -3.61 15.51
CA ASN A 97 10.58 -2.90 16.79
C ASN A 97 10.22 -1.39 16.69
N GLY A 98 9.19 -1.04 15.93
CA GLY A 98 8.71 0.33 15.75
C GLY A 98 9.53 1.18 14.78
N LEU A 99 10.63 0.68 14.22
CA LEU A 99 11.45 1.37 13.22
C LEU A 99 11.10 0.87 11.82
N VAL A 100 10.87 1.81 10.91
CA VAL A 100 10.44 1.51 9.54
C VAL A 100 11.53 0.80 8.75
N ALA A 101 11.16 -0.21 7.99
CA ALA A 101 12.01 -0.88 7.00
C ALA A 101 11.53 -0.59 5.58
N THR A 102 12.45 -0.62 4.63
CA THR A 102 12.21 -0.38 3.21
C THR A 102 12.78 -1.51 2.34
N ASP A 103 12.56 -1.42 1.03
CA ASP A 103 13.11 -2.34 0.04
C ASP A 103 12.78 -3.82 0.31
N GLY A 104 11.49 -4.10 0.63
CA GLY A 104 11.06 -5.47 0.96
C GLY A 104 11.73 -5.99 2.23
N TRP A 105 11.89 -5.13 3.25
CA TRP A 105 12.49 -5.38 4.57
C TRP A 105 14.03 -5.51 4.56
N ALA A 106 14.66 -5.29 3.41
CA ALA A 106 16.11 -5.44 3.28
C ALA A 106 16.89 -4.32 3.98
N LYS A 107 16.26 -3.16 4.19
CA LYS A 107 16.91 -1.99 4.77
C LYS A 107 16.13 -1.44 5.96
N GLN A 108 16.74 -1.53 7.14
CA GLN A 108 16.23 -0.88 8.36
C GLN A 108 16.56 0.61 8.33
N THR A 109 15.64 1.45 8.79
CA THR A 109 15.84 2.89 8.98
C THR A 109 15.82 3.25 10.46
N ASP A 110 16.20 4.49 10.79
CA ASP A 110 16.08 5.06 12.14
C ASP A 110 14.74 5.82 12.33
N ILE A 111 13.80 5.67 11.38
CA ILE A 111 12.54 6.40 11.37
C ILE A 111 11.51 5.65 12.21
N ASN A 112 10.93 6.33 13.20
CA ASN A 112 9.85 5.79 14.00
C ASN A 112 8.54 5.76 13.19
N ALA A 113 7.86 4.60 13.15
CA ALA A 113 6.65 4.42 12.36
C ALA A 113 5.48 5.30 12.84
N VAL A 114 5.36 5.53 14.16
CA VAL A 114 4.30 6.38 14.73
C VAL A 114 4.51 7.85 14.34
N ASP A 115 5.76 8.34 14.40
CA ASP A 115 6.07 9.73 14.05
C ASP A 115 5.85 9.98 12.56
N LEU A 116 6.23 9.02 11.71
CA LEU A 116 5.98 9.10 10.28
C LEU A 116 4.48 9.04 9.95
N SER A 117 3.72 8.21 10.66
CA SER A 117 2.26 8.11 10.50
C SER A 117 1.55 9.42 10.82
N LYS A 118 1.93 10.09 11.92
CA LYS A 118 1.37 11.40 12.31
C LYS A 118 1.63 12.48 11.26
N LYS A 119 2.79 12.44 10.61
CA LYS A 119 3.10 13.36 9.52
C LYS A 119 2.14 13.15 8.33
N PHE A 120 1.93 11.91 7.92
CA PHE A 120 1.05 11.60 6.79
C PHE A 120 -0.43 11.87 7.07
N GLU A 121 -0.88 11.81 8.32
CA GLU A 121 -2.23 12.20 8.71
C GLU A 121 -2.54 13.66 8.29
N GLN A 122 -1.58 14.57 8.44
CA GLN A 122 -1.73 15.98 8.04
C GLN A 122 -1.67 16.19 6.52
N ASP A 123 -1.06 15.25 5.79
CA ASP A 123 -0.87 15.33 4.34
C ASP A 123 -2.06 14.78 3.54
N GLY A 124 -3.13 14.30 4.20
CA GLY A 124 -4.36 13.82 3.56
C GLY A 124 -4.35 12.34 3.16
N VAL A 125 -3.45 11.55 3.76
CA VAL A 125 -3.45 10.08 3.60
C VAL A 125 -4.73 9.49 4.20
N SER A 126 -5.38 8.60 3.46
CA SER A 126 -6.67 7.99 3.85
C SER A 126 -6.53 7.02 5.02
N SER A 127 -5.46 6.26 5.08
CA SER A 127 -5.16 5.30 6.16
C SER A 127 -3.71 4.82 6.11
N ILE A 128 -3.28 4.20 7.20
CA ILE A 128 -1.98 3.54 7.32
C ILE A 128 -2.19 2.03 7.41
N ILE A 129 -1.42 1.26 6.66
CA ILE A 129 -1.27 -0.18 6.86
C ILE A 129 0.07 -0.40 7.57
N TYR A 130 0.00 -0.91 8.79
CA TYR A 130 1.18 -1.23 9.57
C TYR A 130 1.44 -2.74 9.53
N THR A 131 2.66 -3.14 9.15
CA THR A 131 3.13 -4.52 9.20
C THR A 131 4.23 -4.65 10.25
N ASP A 132 3.98 -5.43 11.29
CA ASP A 132 5.04 -5.87 12.20
C ASP A 132 5.79 -7.04 11.55
N ILE A 133 6.98 -6.77 11.02
CA ILE A 133 7.82 -7.74 10.30
C ILE A 133 8.11 -8.98 11.16
N ALA A 134 8.28 -8.80 12.46
CA ALA A 134 8.60 -9.91 13.37
C ALA A 134 7.41 -10.86 13.59
N ARG A 135 6.19 -10.43 13.24
CA ARG A 135 4.95 -11.21 13.41
C ARG A 135 4.26 -11.58 12.11
N ASP A 136 4.61 -10.93 11.01
CA ASP A 136 4.01 -11.24 9.72
C ASP A 136 4.25 -12.70 9.33
N GLY A 137 3.18 -13.40 8.95
CA GLY A 137 3.22 -14.84 8.60
C GLY A 137 3.45 -15.82 9.76
N MET A 138 3.66 -15.34 10.99
CA MET A 138 4.02 -16.20 12.14
C MET A 138 2.81 -16.79 12.89
N LEU A 139 1.58 -16.40 12.54
CA LEU A 139 0.34 -16.86 13.17
C LEU A 139 0.28 -16.63 14.71
N GLN A 140 0.97 -15.60 15.19
CA GLN A 140 1.06 -15.25 16.61
C GLN A 140 0.10 -14.12 17.03
N GLY A 141 -0.78 -13.70 16.10
CA GLY A 141 -1.71 -12.60 16.30
C GLY A 141 -1.06 -11.21 16.15
N VAL A 142 -1.88 -10.19 16.29
CA VAL A 142 -1.48 -8.78 16.11
C VAL A 142 -0.65 -8.31 17.30
N ASN A 143 0.36 -7.47 17.06
CA ASN A 143 1.12 -6.79 18.10
C ASN A 143 0.38 -5.53 18.55
N VAL A 144 -0.50 -5.67 19.53
CA VAL A 144 -1.35 -4.57 20.03
C VAL A 144 -0.55 -3.51 20.78
N MET A 145 0.69 -3.82 21.19
CA MET A 145 1.56 -2.91 21.94
C MET A 145 2.55 -2.13 21.07
N ALA A 146 2.58 -2.41 19.75
CA ALA A 146 3.46 -1.71 18.81
C ALA A 146 2.90 -0.35 18.38
#